data_186354d5015b9e35d79dcccdae3c0761
#
_entry.id   186354d5015b9e35d79dcccdae3c0761
#
_cell.length_a   1.000
_cell.length_b   1.000
_cell.length_c   1.000
_cell.angle_alpha   90.00
_cell.angle_beta   90.00
_cell.angle_gamma   90.00
#
_symmetry.space_group_name_H-M   'P 1'
#
loop_
_entity.id
_entity.type
_entity.pdbx_description
1 polymer ?
#
loop_
_entity_poly.entity_id
_entity_poly.type
_entity_poly.pdbx_seq_one_letter_code
_entity_poly.pdbx_strand_id
1 'polypeptide(L)'
;MPIYHALAVACLLIVFSTSCSNQSATKPTTEDSNAAGETVVSSETSADQVLRHAVFFKFKDTSSPEDVQTVVDAFAALPTKIDAIKDFEWGTNNSPEGKDDGFTHCFFITFADEKGREEYLPHAEHMNFVDTLLPHLDKVFVLDYWGNPSEPAEQELRHAVFFKFKDDAAPEDVAKAEQAFAALPEKIDAIKAFEWGTNNSPEGHDEGFTHCFFITFDSEEGRDEYLPHPDHLAFVEVLIPVLDKARVLDYWAQK
;
A
#
# COMPACT_ATOMS: atom_id res chain seq x y z
N MET A 1 -36.26 -6.24 21.61
CA MET A 1 -35.44 -5.03 21.76
C MET A 1 -34.01 -5.44 21.47
N PRO A 2 -33.45 -5.13 20.31
CA PRO A 2 -32.04 -5.34 20.02
C PRO A 2 -31.26 -4.06 20.32
N ILE A 3 -30.16 -4.22 21.01
CA ILE A 3 -29.24 -3.16 21.43
C ILE A 3 -28.31 -2.89 20.24
N TYR A 4 -28.48 -1.74 19.58
CA TYR A 4 -27.55 -1.25 18.56
C TYR A 4 -26.27 -0.75 19.24
N HIS A 5 -25.14 -1.39 18.98
CA HIS A 5 -23.83 -0.80 19.26
C HIS A 5 -23.42 0.03 18.04
N ALA A 6 -23.54 1.34 18.21
CA ALA A 6 -23.00 2.30 17.26
C ALA A 6 -21.48 2.33 17.40
N LEU A 7 -20.75 1.87 16.38
CA LEU A 7 -19.32 2.19 16.25
C LEU A 7 -19.23 3.65 15.75
N ALA A 8 -18.93 4.53 16.68
CA ALA A 8 -18.60 5.92 16.36
C ALA A 8 -17.18 5.98 15.80
N VAL A 9 -17.06 6.35 14.54
CA VAL A 9 -15.79 6.76 13.95
C VAL A 9 -15.45 8.13 14.54
N ALA A 10 -14.53 8.15 15.50
CA ALA A 10 -14.04 9.38 16.11
C ALA A 10 -12.91 9.97 15.26
N CYS A 11 -13.25 10.92 14.38
CA CYS A 11 -12.25 11.85 13.84
C CYS A 11 -11.78 12.76 14.97
N LEU A 12 -10.57 12.50 15.48
CA LEU A 12 -9.92 13.35 16.47
C LEU A 12 -9.17 14.49 15.76
N LEU A 13 -9.81 15.66 15.67
CA LEU A 13 -9.15 16.90 15.28
C LEU A 13 -8.27 17.40 16.43
N ILE A 14 -6.96 17.24 16.31
CA ILE A 14 -6.01 17.87 17.22
C ILE A 14 -5.70 19.27 16.70
N VAL A 15 -6.26 20.26 17.38
CA VAL A 15 -5.93 21.67 17.18
C VAL A 15 -4.66 21.99 17.96
N PHE A 16 -3.57 22.23 17.27
CA PHE A 16 -2.36 22.80 17.90
C PHE A 16 -2.48 24.32 17.98
N SER A 17 -2.64 24.82 19.19
CA SER A 17 -2.52 26.25 19.51
C SER A 17 -1.03 26.60 19.66
N THR A 18 -0.55 27.44 18.74
CA THR A 18 0.77 28.08 18.83
C THR A 18 0.78 29.17 19.88
N SER A 19 1.62 29.04 20.89
CA SER A 19 1.94 30.12 21.82
C SER A 19 3.37 30.61 21.51
N CYS A 20 3.46 31.82 20.99
CA CYS A 20 4.72 32.57 20.87
C CYS A 20 5.14 33.11 22.23
N SER A 21 6.35 32.86 22.65
CA SER A 21 7.05 33.71 23.60
C SER A 21 8.50 33.94 23.15
N ASN A 22 8.76 35.20 22.94
CA ASN A 22 10.01 35.82 22.51
C ASN A 22 10.90 36.08 23.73
N GLN A 23 12.18 35.67 23.74
CA GLN A 23 13.21 36.35 24.51
C GLN A 23 14.62 36.20 23.91
N SER A 24 15.32 37.33 23.96
CA SER A 24 16.58 37.72 23.36
C SER A 24 17.84 37.06 23.91
N ALA A 25 18.79 36.92 22.98
CA ALA A 25 20.23 37.15 22.98
C ALA A 25 21.11 36.84 24.23
N THR A 26 22.11 36.00 24.01
CA THR A 26 23.53 36.33 24.19
C THR A 26 24.44 35.24 23.60
N LYS A 27 25.44 35.63 22.81
CA LYS A 27 26.58 34.82 22.35
C LYS A 27 27.71 34.94 23.39
N PRO A 28 28.53 33.88 23.63
CA PRO A 28 29.82 33.84 22.96
C PRO A 28 30.42 32.44 22.65
N THR A 29 31.20 32.44 21.56
CA THR A 29 32.49 31.78 21.24
C THR A 29 32.76 30.31 21.54
N THR A 30 33.03 29.59 20.42
CA THR A 30 34.07 28.59 20.07
C THR A 30 34.48 27.52 21.08
N GLU A 31 34.33 26.25 20.68
CA GLU A 31 35.45 25.32 20.45
C GLU A 31 34.98 23.99 19.84
N ASP A 32 35.85 23.44 19.01
CA ASP A 32 35.78 22.20 18.25
C ASP A 32 35.36 20.96 19.06
N SER A 33 34.51 20.11 18.46
CA SER A 33 34.68 18.64 18.51
C SER A 33 33.79 17.93 17.48
N ASN A 34 34.45 17.23 16.62
CA ASN A 34 34.08 16.16 15.73
C ASN A 34 32.89 15.34 16.24
N ALA A 35 31.73 15.40 15.59
CA ALA A 35 30.63 14.50 15.76
C ALA A 35 30.26 13.93 14.39
N ALA A 36 30.35 12.62 14.30
CA ALA A 36 29.98 11.80 13.16
C ALA A 36 28.57 12.19 12.67
N GLY A 37 28.48 12.48 11.37
CA GLY A 37 27.20 12.81 10.74
C GLY A 37 26.28 11.59 10.76
N GLU A 38 25.21 11.68 11.53
CA GLU A 38 24.00 10.90 11.28
C GLU A 38 23.43 11.39 9.95
N THR A 39 23.59 10.59 8.92
CA THR A 39 22.87 10.77 7.67
C THR A 39 21.42 10.40 7.94
N VAL A 40 20.61 11.37 8.34
CA VAL A 40 19.16 11.27 8.22
C VAL A 40 18.88 11.19 6.73
N VAL A 41 18.62 9.98 6.23
CA VAL A 41 18.06 9.80 4.89
C VAL A 41 16.62 10.28 4.99
N SER A 42 16.42 11.60 4.82
CA SER A 42 15.11 12.12 4.48
C SER A 42 14.77 11.54 3.10
N SER A 43 13.72 10.76 3.01
CA SER A 43 13.11 10.39 1.73
C SER A 43 12.61 11.68 1.09
N GLU A 44 13.48 12.36 0.33
CA GLU A 44 13.03 13.41 -0.58
C GLU A 44 12.20 12.69 -1.64
N THR A 45 10.87 12.85 -1.59
CA THR A 45 9.99 12.47 -2.69
C THR A 45 10.51 13.16 -3.94
N SER A 46 10.95 12.39 -4.92
CA SER A 46 11.37 12.97 -6.21
C SER A 46 10.14 13.59 -6.86
N ALA A 47 10.30 14.72 -7.55
CA ALA A 47 9.21 15.44 -8.22
C ALA A 47 8.44 14.60 -9.26
N ASP A 48 8.92 13.40 -9.55
CA ASP A 48 8.38 12.47 -10.55
C ASP A 48 7.63 11.27 -9.93
N GLN A 49 7.49 11.17 -8.60
CA GLN A 49 6.75 10.07 -7.96
C GLN A 49 5.25 10.34 -7.90
N VAL A 50 4.47 9.26 -7.87
CA VAL A 50 3.02 9.27 -7.66
C VAL A 50 2.68 8.55 -6.37
N LEU A 51 1.56 8.91 -5.76
CA LEU A 51 1.07 8.21 -4.57
C LEU A 51 0.17 7.06 -4.99
N ARG A 52 0.52 5.87 -4.57
CA ARG A 52 -0.26 4.65 -4.74
C ARG A 52 -1.11 4.39 -3.52
N HIS A 53 -2.36 4.01 -3.75
CA HIS A 53 -3.34 3.66 -2.73
C HIS A 53 -3.91 2.29 -3.07
N ALA A 54 -3.41 1.27 -2.37
CA ALA A 54 -3.76 -0.13 -2.59
C ALA A 54 -4.81 -0.57 -1.58
N VAL A 55 -5.97 -0.97 -2.06
CA VAL A 55 -7.14 -1.32 -1.24
C VAL A 55 -7.60 -2.74 -1.56
N PHE A 56 -7.84 -3.53 -0.52
CA PHE A 56 -8.25 -4.92 -0.67
C PHE A 56 -9.47 -5.20 0.19
N PHE A 57 -10.44 -5.90 -0.40
CA PHE A 57 -11.66 -6.26 0.30
C PHE A 57 -11.80 -7.76 0.48
N LYS A 58 -12.24 -8.11 1.69
CA LYS A 58 -12.89 -9.38 1.98
C LYS A 58 -14.38 -9.10 2.20
N PHE A 59 -15.21 -9.67 1.37
CA PHE A 59 -16.65 -9.56 1.49
C PHE A 59 -17.22 -10.58 2.50
N LYS A 60 -18.37 -10.26 3.07
CA LYS A 60 -19.11 -11.18 3.94
C LYS A 60 -19.61 -12.38 3.13
N ASP A 61 -19.60 -13.57 3.73
CA ASP A 61 -20.15 -14.79 3.13
C ASP A 61 -21.66 -14.69 2.81
N THR A 62 -22.34 -13.71 3.43
CA THR A 62 -23.77 -13.44 3.22
C THR A 62 -24.05 -12.52 2.04
N SER A 63 -23.04 -11.90 1.45
CA SER A 63 -23.20 -11.03 0.28
C SER A 63 -23.34 -11.88 -0.98
N SER A 64 -24.35 -11.57 -1.79
CA SER A 64 -24.53 -12.25 -3.08
C SER A 64 -23.49 -11.78 -4.11
N PRO A 65 -23.24 -12.52 -5.18
CA PRO A 65 -22.38 -12.05 -6.27
C PRO A 65 -22.85 -10.71 -6.87
N GLU A 66 -24.16 -10.47 -6.92
CA GLU A 66 -24.75 -9.22 -7.41
C GLU A 66 -24.47 -8.03 -6.46
N ASP A 67 -24.50 -8.28 -5.15
CA ASP A 67 -24.14 -7.27 -4.14
C ASP A 67 -22.66 -6.88 -4.28
N VAL A 68 -21.79 -7.89 -4.42
CA VAL A 68 -20.34 -7.67 -4.63
C VAL A 68 -20.09 -6.89 -5.91
N GLN A 69 -20.75 -7.26 -7.02
CA GLN A 69 -20.63 -6.55 -8.30
C GLN A 69 -21.09 -5.09 -8.18
N THR A 70 -22.18 -4.84 -7.43
CA THR A 70 -22.67 -3.46 -7.16
C THR A 70 -21.59 -2.61 -6.47
N VAL A 71 -20.87 -3.18 -5.51
CA VAL A 71 -19.76 -2.49 -4.84
C VAL A 71 -18.61 -2.24 -5.80
N VAL A 72 -18.23 -3.25 -6.60
CA VAL A 72 -17.16 -3.11 -7.60
C VAL A 72 -17.48 -2.02 -8.63
N ASP A 73 -18.70 -2.03 -9.18
CA ASP A 73 -19.15 -1.02 -10.15
C ASP A 73 -19.18 0.40 -9.55
N ALA A 74 -19.58 0.52 -8.28
CA ALA A 74 -19.59 1.80 -7.57
C ALA A 74 -18.17 2.35 -7.36
N PHE A 75 -17.19 1.47 -7.06
CA PHE A 75 -15.79 1.86 -6.93
C PHE A 75 -15.19 2.24 -8.29
N ALA A 76 -15.38 1.40 -9.31
CA ALA A 76 -14.89 1.64 -10.66
C ALA A 76 -15.45 2.93 -11.30
N ALA A 77 -16.59 3.42 -10.80
CA ALA A 77 -17.16 4.70 -11.26
C ALA A 77 -16.49 5.95 -10.64
N LEU A 78 -15.71 5.82 -9.55
CA LEU A 78 -15.11 6.97 -8.85
C LEU A 78 -14.14 7.79 -9.71
N PRO A 79 -13.30 7.22 -10.59
CA PRO A 79 -12.42 8.01 -11.44
C PRO A 79 -13.14 9.03 -12.33
N THR A 80 -14.40 8.76 -12.70
CA THR A 80 -15.21 9.69 -13.49
C THR A 80 -15.87 10.81 -12.66
N LYS A 81 -15.76 10.73 -11.33
CA LYS A 81 -16.45 11.61 -10.39
C LYS A 81 -15.49 12.40 -9.50
N ILE A 82 -14.25 11.94 -9.37
CA ILE A 82 -13.25 12.51 -8.47
C ILE A 82 -11.97 12.78 -9.28
N ASP A 83 -11.74 14.03 -9.63
CA ASP A 83 -10.62 14.48 -10.47
C ASP A 83 -9.23 14.21 -9.85
N ALA A 84 -9.18 14.02 -8.53
CA ALA A 84 -7.95 13.66 -7.82
C ALA A 84 -7.40 12.29 -8.21
N ILE A 85 -8.26 11.34 -8.62
CA ILE A 85 -7.86 10.03 -9.11
C ILE A 85 -7.21 10.19 -10.49
N LYS A 86 -5.95 9.78 -10.63
CA LYS A 86 -5.19 9.86 -11.88
C LYS A 86 -5.20 8.58 -12.67
N ASP A 87 -5.20 7.46 -11.97
CA ASP A 87 -5.36 6.12 -12.56
C ASP A 87 -6.05 5.20 -11.57
N PHE A 88 -6.70 4.17 -12.11
CA PHE A 88 -7.45 3.19 -11.34
C PHE A 88 -7.40 1.84 -12.04
N GLU A 89 -7.06 0.81 -11.32
CA GLU A 89 -7.19 -0.57 -11.78
C GLU A 89 -7.75 -1.46 -10.66
N TRP A 90 -8.34 -2.56 -11.04
CA TRP A 90 -8.88 -3.52 -10.09
C TRP A 90 -8.84 -4.93 -10.65
N GLY A 91 -9.05 -5.93 -9.79
CA GLY A 91 -9.21 -7.31 -10.19
C GLY A 91 -9.58 -8.22 -9.03
N THR A 92 -9.86 -9.47 -9.34
CA THR A 92 -10.10 -10.52 -8.35
C THR A 92 -8.84 -11.33 -8.11
N ASN A 93 -8.60 -11.64 -6.84
CA ASN A 93 -7.43 -12.41 -6.42
C ASN A 93 -7.42 -13.81 -7.05
N ASN A 94 -6.29 -14.16 -7.67
CA ASN A 94 -6.02 -15.49 -8.21
C ASN A 94 -4.66 -16.06 -7.78
N SER A 95 -4.11 -15.55 -6.66
CA SER A 95 -2.81 -16.00 -6.16
C SER A 95 -2.83 -17.47 -5.76
N PRO A 96 -1.88 -18.29 -6.25
CA PRO A 96 -1.78 -19.70 -5.89
C PRO A 96 -1.12 -19.93 -4.54
N GLU A 97 -0.61 -18.88 -3.87
CA GLU A 97 0.23 -19.02 -2.68
C GLU A 97 -0.56 -19.26 -1.38
N GLY A 98 -1.88 -18.98 -1.36
CA GLY A 98 -2.71 -19.15 -0.17
C GLY A 98 -2.33 -18.24 1.00
N LYS A 99 -1.81 -17.05 0.70
CA LYS A 99 -1.38 -16.03 1.68
C LYS A 99 -2.27 -14.79 1.65
N ASP A 100 -3.49 -14.91 1.14
CA ASP A 100 -4.43 -13.80 0.92
C ASP A 100 -5.28 -13.43 2.15
N ASP A 101 -5.24 -14.21 3.24
CA ASP A 101 -6.08 -14.02 4.44
C ASP A 101 -7.60 -13.92 4.13
N GLY A 102 -8.02 -14.42 2.97
CA GLY A 102 -9.39 -14.39 2.49
C GLY A 102 -9.81 -13.10 1.79
N PHE A 103 -8.88 -12.20 1.49
CA PHE A 103 -9.12 -11.05 0.62
C PHE A 103 -9.29 -11.52 -0.83
N THR A 104 -10.32 -11.04 -1.50
CA THR A 104 -10.73 -11.51 -2.81
C THR A 104 -10.71 -10.45 -3.91
N HIS A 105 -10.76 -9.18 -3.54
CA HIS A 105 -10.80 -8.08 -4.50
C HIS A 105 -9.69 -7.08 -4.21
N CYS A 106 -9.01 -6.68 -5.27
CA CYS A 106 -7.86 -5.79 -5.27
C CYS A 106 -8.22 -4.54 -6.06
N PHE A 107 -7.93 -3.37 -5.50
CA PHE A 107 -8.13 -2.07 -6.14
C PHE A 107 -6.85 -1.25 -5.96
N PHE A 108 -6.45 -0.56 -7.01
CA PHE A 108 -5.21 0.19 -7.02
C PHE A 108 -5.46 1.57 -7.63
N ILE A 109 -5.35 2.58 -6.81
CA ILE A 109 -5.64 3.96 -7.17
C ILE A 109 -4.32 4.74 -7.19
N THR A 110 -4.18 5.62 -8.16
CA THR A 110 -3.05 6.53 -8.26
C THR A 110 -3.50 7.96 -8.05
N PHE A 111 -2.84 8.65 -7.14
CA PHE A 111 -2.94 10.10 -6.97
C PHE A 111 -1.63 10.76 -7.42
N ALA A 112 -1.71 12.03 -7.80
CA ALA A 112 -0.50 12.79 -8.12
C ALA A 112 0.39 12.97 -6.88
N ASP A 113 -0.22 13.14 -5.70
CA ASP A 113 0.44 13.40 -4.43
C ASP A 113 -0.51 13.14 -3.25
N GLU A 114 -0.03 13.41 -2.02
CA GLU A 114 -0.84 13.29 -0.80
C GLU A 114 -2.05 14.21 -0.79
N LYS A 115 -1.96 15.38 -1.43
CA LYS A 115 -3.09 16.30 -1.54
C LYS A 115 -4.24 15.69 -2.33
N GLY A 116 -3.95 14.93 -3.39
CA GLY A 116 -4.97 14.19 -4.13
C GLY A 116 -5.69 13.16 -3.25
N ARG A 117 -4.95 12.44 -2.39
CA ARG A 117 -5.53 11.53 -1.40
C ARG A 117 -6.35 12.27 -0.34
N GLU A 118 -5.85 13.39 0.18
CA GLU A 118 -6.57 14.23 1.16
C GLU A 118 -7.87 14.79 0.60
N GLU A 119 -7.92 15.07 -0.70
CA GLU A 119 -9.15 15.48 -1.40
C GLU A 119 -10.11 14.28 -1.59
N TYR A 120 -9.58 13.10 -1.93
CA TYR A 120 -10.33 11.88 -2.19
C TYR A 120 -11.04 11.34 -0.94
N LEU A 121 -10.32 11.18 0.19
CA LEU A 121 -10.86 10.51 1.38
C LEU A 121 -12.16 11.13 1.91
N PRO A 122 -12.31 12.48 2.06
CA PRO A 122 -13.57 13.11 2.50
C PRO A 122 -14.53 13.40 1.35
N HIS A 123 -14.21 13.07 0.10
CA HIS A 123 -15.03 13.42 -1.05
C HIS A 123 -16.43 12.77 -0.97
N ALA A 124 -17.48 13.52 -1.31
CA ALA A 124 -18.85 13.04 -1.18
C ALA A 124 -19.13 11.75 -1.97
N GLU A 125 -18.56 11.62 -3.18
CA GLU A 125 -18.70 10.40 -3.99
C GLU A 125 -17.95 9.21 -3.37
N HIS A 126 -16.78 9.43 -2.73
CA HIS A 126 -16.09 8.39 -1.98
C HIS A 126 -16.93 7.96 -0.76
N MET A 127 -17.51 8.89 -0.01
CA MET A 127 -18.37 8.58 1.12
C MET A 127 -19.64 7.81 0.70
N ASN A 128 -20.25 8.16 -0.43
CA ASN A 128 -21.38 7.43 -1.01
C ASN A 128 -20.98 5.98 -1.40
N PHE A 129 -19.78 5.81 -1.92
CA PHE A 129 -19.22 4.49 -2.19
C PHE A 129 -19.03 3.69 -0.88
N VAL A 130 -18.43 4.30 0.15
CA VAL A 130 -18.25 3.66 1.47
C VAL A 130 -19.59 3.20 2.05
N ASP A 131 -20.65 4.01 1.96
CA ASP A 131 -22.00 3.64 2.39
C ASP A 131 -22.54 2.41 1.62
N THR A 132 -22.18 2.27 0.34
CA THR A 132 -22.53 1.09 -0.47
C THR A 132 -21.73 -0.14 -0.07
N LEU A 133 -20.46 0.03 0.29
CA LEU A 133 -19.53 -1.03 0.66
C LEU A 133 -19.85 -1.65 2.04
N LEU A 134 -20.07 -0.81 3.05
CA LEU A 134 -20.15 -1.22 4.46
C LEU A 134 -21.13 -2.38 4.77
N PRO A 135 -22.32 -2.47 4.15
CA PRO A 135 -23.21 -3.60 4.36
C PRO A 135 -22.59 -4.96 3.99
N HIS A 136 -21.69 -4.98 3.02
CA HIS A 136 -21.12 -6.18 2.39
C HIS A 136 -19.68 -6.47 2.83
N LEU A 137 -18.99 -5.51 3.44
CA LEU A 137 -17.59 -5.62 3.84
C LEU A 137 -17.43 -6.47 5.12
N ASP A 138 -16.58 -7.52 5.06
CA ASP A 138 -16.06 -8.25 6.23
C ASP A 138 -14.77 -7.60 6.74
N LYS A 139 -13.80 -7.39 5.83
CA LYS A 139 -12.51 -6.75 6.15
C LYS A 139 -12.05 -5.85 5.01
N VAL A 140 -11.35 -4.80 5.38
CA VAL A 140 -10.58 -3.94 4.47
C VAL A 140 -9.11 -3.94 4.88
N PHE A 141 -8.23 -3.87 3.88
CA PHE A 141 -6.80 -3.72 4.05
C PHE A 141 -6.32 -2.62 3.12
N VAL A 142 -5.62 -1.62 3.66
CA VAL A 142 -5.20 -0.43 2.92
C VAL A 142 -3.75 -0.12 3.23
N LEU A 143 -2.96 0.09 2.17
CA LEU A 143 -1.61 0.61 2.25
C LEU A 143 -1.40 1.65 1.16
N ASP A 144 -0.66 2.69 1.50
CA ASP A 144 -0.25 3.72 0.56
C ASP A 144 1.26 3.78 0.51
N TYR A 145 1.81 4.09 -0.65
CA TYR A 145 3.25 4.27 -0.81
C TYR A 145 3.57 5.16 -2.01
N TRP A 146 4.77 5.73 -2.00
CA TRP A 146 5.29 6.46 -3.14
C TRP A 146 5.85 5.50 -4.18
N GLY A 147 5.25 5.48 -5.36
CA GLY A 147 5.64 4.67 -6.50
C GLY A 147 6.13 5.51 -7.68
N ASN A 148 6.60 4.84 -8.71
CA ASN A 148 6.99 5.50 -9.95
C ASN A 148 5.77 5.57 -10.91
N PRO A 149 5.65 6.63 -11.72
CA PRO A 149 4.68 6.64 -12.80
C PRO A 149 4.91 5.43 -13.71
N SER A 150 3.86 4.68 -14.00
CA SER A 150 3.89 3.58 -14.96
C SER A 150 2.87 3.86 -16.05
N GLU A 151 3.23 3.55 -17.30
CA GLU A 151 2.25 3.56 -18.37
C GLU A 151 1.22 2.45 -18.10
N PRO A 152 -0.08 2.74 -18.22
CA PRO A 152 -1.10 1.73 -18.04
C PRO A 152 -0.96 0.66 -19.14
N ALA A 153 -0.67 -0.57 -18.77
CA ALA A 153 -0.76 -1.68 -19.68
C ALA A 153 -2.08 -2.45 -19.43
N GLU A 154 -2.74 -2.82 -20.52
CA GLU A 154 -3.93 -3.65 -20.45
C GLU A 154 -3.53 -5.11 -20.24
N GLN A 155 -4.27 -5.83 -19.39
CA GLN A 155 -4.10 -7.27 -19.17
C GLN A 155 -2.74 -7.66 -18.55
N GLU A 156 -2.24 -6.88 -17.61
CA GLU A 156 -1.07 -7.26 -16.81
C GLU A 156 -1.50 -8.05 -15.56
N LEU A 157 -0.73 -9.09 -15.27
CA LEU A 157 -0.88 -9.82 -14.00
C LEU A 157 -0.08 -9.09 -12.92
N ARG A 158 -0.78 -8.56 -11.93
CA ARG A 158 -0.19 -7.95 -10.75
C ARG A 158 0.03 -8.99 -9.66
N HIS A 159 1.19 -8.95 -9.05
CA HIS A 159 1.56 -9.74 -7.88
C HIS A 159 1.89 -8.74 -6.76
N ALA A 160 0.92 -8.54 -5.88
CA ALA A 160 0.98 -7.60 -4.78
C ALA A 160 1.43 -8.32 -3.51
N VAL A 161 2.57 -7.93 -2.98
CA VAL A 161 3.20 -8.56 -1.81
C VAL A 161 3.38 -7.53 -0.70
N PHE A 162 2.94 -7.89 0.50
CA PHE A 162 3.02 -7.02 1.67
C PHE A 162 3.77 -7.72 2.80
N PHE A 163 4.67 -6.98 3.45
CA PHE A 163 5.42 -7.51 4.58
C PHE A 163 5.12 -6.75 5.87
N LYS A 164 4.95 -7.53 6.91
CA LYS A 164 5.08 -7.12 8.29
C LYS A 164 6.34 -7.76 8.84
N PHE A 165 7.29 -6.95 9.23
CA PHE A 165 8.52 -7.41 9.86
C PHE A 165 8.32 -7.63 11.36
N LYS A 166 9.16 -8.46 11.97
CA LYS A 166 9.18 -8.67 13.41
C LYS A 166 9.57 -7.37 14.13
N ASP A 167 8.98 -7.12 15.28
CA ASP A 167 9.26 -5.92 16.07
C ASP A 167 10.72 -5.83 16.56
N ASP A 168 11.40 -6.98 16.67
CA ASP A 168 12.79 -7.11 17.07
C ASP A 168 13.76 -7.32 15.90
N ALA A 169 13.28 -7.23 14.65
CA ALA A 169 14.14 -7.32 13.48
C ALA A 169 15.13 -6.15 13.45
N ALA A 170 16.42 -6.47 13.26
CA ALA A 170 17.42 -5.42 13.12
C ALA A 170 17.20 -4.64 11.81
N PRO A 171 17.24 -3.28 11.84
CA PRO A 171 17.02 -2.47 10.63
C PRO A 171 17.93 -2.84 9.47
N GLU A 172 19.17 -3.21 9.74
CA GLU A 172 20.12 -3.67 8.72
C GLU A 172 19.74 -4.98 8.06
N ASP A 173 19.03 -5.88 8.75
CA ASP A 173 18.57 -7.15 8.18
C ASP A 173 17.27 -6.94 7.39
N VAL A 174 16.41 -6.02 7.82
CA VAL A 174 15.26 -5.56 7.01
C VAL A 174 15.77 -4.94 5.70
N ALA A 175 16.74 -4.02 5.77
CA ALA A 175 17.31 -3.39 4.58
C ALA A 175 17.97 -4.41 3.62
N LYS A 176 18.56 -5.50 4.13
CA LYS A 176 19.06 -6.60 3.28
C LYS A 176 17.93 -7.31 2.54
N ALA A 177 16.79 -7.55 3.22
CA ALA A 177 15.64 -8.18 2.58
C ALA A 177 15.04 -7.27 1.49
N GLU A 178 14.90 -5.95 1.76
CA GLU A 178 14.47 -4.96 0.78
C GLU A 178 15.37 -4.96 -0.47
N GLN A 179 16.69 -4.86 -0.26
CA GLN A 179 17.68 -4.87 -1.35
C GLN A 179 17.68 -6.17 -2.14
N ALA A 180 17.54 -7.31 -1.46
CA ALA A 180 17.49 -8.63 -2.12
C ALA A 180 16.23 -8.74 -2.99
N PHE A 181 15.08 -8.21 -2.54
CA PHE A 181 13.85 -8.19 -3.34
C PHE A 181 13.98 -7.22 -4.52
N ALA A 182 14.44 -6.00 -4.28
CA ALA A 182 14.62 -4.98 -5.32
C ALA A 182 15.60 -5.40 -6.43
N ALA A 183 16.49 -6.36 -6.15
CA ALA A 183 17.43 -6.89 -7.14
C ALA A 183 16.86 -8.01 -8.02
N LEU A 184 15.65 -8.52 -7.75
CA LEU A 184 15.07 -9.64 -8.53
C LEU A 184 14.77 -9.29 -9.99
N PRO A 185 14.31 -8.07 -10.35
CA PRO A 185 14.08 -7.71 -11.76
C PRO A 185 15.31 -7.83 -12.67
N GLU A 186 16.51 -7.66 -12.10
CA GLU A 186 17.76 -7.81 -12.85
C GLU A 186 18.17 -9.29 -13.05
N LYS A 187 17.50 -10.22 -12.37
CA LYS A 187 17.86 -11.65 -12.32
C LYS A 187 16.80 -12.57 -12.90
N ILE A 188 15.55 -12.10 -12.98
CA ILE A 188 14.39 -12.91 -13.38
C ILE A 188 13.69 -12.20 -14.52
N ASP A 189 13.90 -12.66 -15.75
CA ASP A 189 13.36 -12.06 -16.97
C ASP A 189 11.83 -12.04 -17.05
N ALA A 190 11.16 -12.90 -16.27
CA ALA A 190 9.71 -12.95 -16.17
C ALA A 190 9.12 -11.68 -15.54
N ILE A 191 9.87 -10.97 -14.69
CA ILE A 191 9.45 -9.70 -14.09
C ILE A 191 9.49 -8.60 -15.16
N LYS A 192 8.35 -7.99 -15.44
CA LYS A 192 8.21 -6.92 -16.45
C LYS A 192 8.28 -5.52 -15.85
N ALA A 193 7.68 -5.36 -14.67
CA ALA A 193 7.82 -4.14 -13.88
C ALA A 193 7.88 -4.49 -12.39
N PHE A 194 8.49 -3.60 -11.64
CA PHE A 194 8.62 -3.71 -10.20
C PHE A 194 8.60 -2.33 -9.56
N GLU A 195 7.75 -2.15 -8.58
CA GLU A 195 7.78 -0.98 -7.72
C GLU A 195 7.56 -1.38 -6.27
N TRP A 196 8.03 -0.57 -5.35
CA TRP A 196 7.85 -0.81 -3.94
C TRP A 196 7.96 0.46 -3.12
N GLY A 197 7.44 0.44 -1.90
CA GLY A 197 7.58 1.52 -0.95
C GLY A 197 7.14 1.12 0.45
N THR A 198 7.37 2.02 1.39
CA THR A 198 6.91 1.89 2.77
C THR A 198 5.54 2.53 2.92
N ASN A 199 4.69 1.88 3.73
CA ASN A 199 3.33 2.35 3.97
C ASN A 199 3.28 3.73 4.63
N ASN A 200 2.49 4.62 4.07
CA ASN A 200 2.19 5.95 4.61
C ASN A 200 0.68 6.24 4.68
N SER A 201 -0.17 5.22 4.66
CA SER A 201 -1.61 5.40 4.73
C SER A 201 -2.05 5.98 6.07
N PRO A 202 -2.88 7.04 6.08
CA PRO A 202 -3.41 7.63 7.31
C PRO A 202 -4.64 6.88 7.86
N GLU A 203 -5.15 5.86 7.15
CA GLU A 203 -6.45 5.24 7.45
C GLU A 203 -6.40 4.20 8.57
N GLY A 204 -5.20 3.66 8.90
CA GLY A 204 -5.04 2.68 9.97
C GLY A 204 -5.64 1.31 9.68
N HIS A 205 -5.76 0.95 8.39
CA HIS A 205 -6.26 -0.35 7.93
C HIS A 205 -5.13 -1.29 7.45
N ASP A 206 -3.88 -1.02 7.85
CA ASP A 206 -2.68 -1.73 7.43
C ASP A 206 -2.38 -3.03 8.21
N GLU A 207 -3.08 -3.31 9.31
CA GLU A 207 -2.85 -4.48 10.17
C GLU A 207 -1.38 -4.62 10.65
N GLY A 208 -0.60 -3.53 10.63
CA GLY A 208 0.82 -3.48 10.98
C GLY A 208 1.75 -3.90 9.83
N PHE A 209 1.27 -4.05 8.61
CA PHE A 209 2.10 -4.19 7.43
C PHE A 209 2.73 -2.85 7.07
N THR A 210 4.01 -2.87 6.77
CA THR A 210 4.82 -1.66 6.58
C THR A 210 5.41 -1.52 5.18
N HIS A 211 5.44 -2.60 4.40
CA HIS A 211 6.08 -2.61 3.09
C HIS A 211 5.14 -3.17 2.03
N CYS A 212 5.13 -2.51 0.88
CA CYS A 212 4.34 -2.84 -0.29
C CYS A 212 5.27 -3.09 -1.46
N PHE A 213 5.11 -4.22 -2.15
CA PHE A 213 5.85 -4.56 -3.36
C PHE A 213 4.84 -4.96 -4.43
N PHE A 214 4.99 -4.40 -5.62
CA PHE A 214 4.16 -4.73 -6.77
C PHE A 214 5.04 -5.19 -7.92
N ILE A 215 4.80 -6.42 -8.35
CA ILE A 215 5.48 -7.05 -9.47
C ILE A 215 4.46 -7.23 -10.59
N THR A 216 4.89 -6.99 -11.82
CA THR A 216 4.08 -7.18 -13.00
C THR A 216 4.63 -8.33 -13.83
N PHE A 217 3.74 -9.22 -14.25
CA PHE A 217 4.01 -10.29 -15.19
C PHE A 217 3.11 -10.15 -16.42
N ASP A 218 3.57 -10.62 -17.58
CA ASP A 218 2.75 -10.69 -18.79
C ASP A 218 1.72 -11.83 -18.76
N SER A 219 1.96 -12.85 -17.90
CA SER A 219 1.12 -14.05 -17.85
C SER A 219 1.28 -14.82 -16.53
N GLU A 220 0.38 -15.78 -16.31
CA GLU A 220 0.49 -16.71 -15.19
C GLU A 220 1.72 -17.62 -15.32
N GLU A 221 2.12 -17.99 -16.55
CA GLU A 221 3.35 -18.75 -16.78
C GLU A 221 4.58 -17.99 -16.31
N GLY A 222 4.62 -16.66 -16.51
CA GLY A 222 5.72 -15.81 -15.98
C GLY A 222 5.77 -15.79 -14.45
N ARG A 223 4.62 -15.72 -13.80
CA ARG A 223 4.53 -15.87 -12.34
C ARG A 223 4.96 -17.28 -11.90
N ASP A 224 4.51 -18.31 -12.60
CA ASP A 224 4.82 -19.71 -12.29
C ASP A 224 6.31 -20.03 -12.50
N GLU A 225 6.99 -19.31 -13.40
CA GLU A 225 8.46 -19.34 -13.55
C GLU A 225 9.15 -18.62 -12.37
N TYR A 226 8.61 -17.45 -11.96
CA TYR A 226 9.15 -16.63 -10.87
C TYR A 226 9.12 -17.33 -9.52
N LEU A 227 8.01 -17.97 -9.14
CA LEU A 227 7.82 -18.51 -7.78
C LEU A 227 8.87 -19.56 -7.39
N PRO A 228 9.25 -20.56 -8.24
CA PRO A 228 10.31 -21.52 -7.96
C PRO A 228 11.70 -21.05 -8.38
N HIS A 229 11.86 -19.84 -8.91
CA HIS A 229 13.15 -19.38 -9.42
C HIS A 229 14.23 -19.38 -8.33
N PRO A 230 15.47 -19.85 -8.60
CA PRO A 230 16.52 -19.92 -7.59
C PRO A 230 16.82 -18.58 -6.91
N ASP A 231 16.81 -17.46 -7.65
CA ASP A 231 17.04 -16.14 -7.07
C ASP A 231 15.88 -15.67 -6.20
N HIS A 232 14.61 -16.02 -6.55
CA HIS A 232 13.47 -15.76 -5.69
C HIS A 232 13.58 -16.59 -4.39
N LEU A 233 13.92 -17.87 -4.48
CA LEU A 233 14.11 -18.72 -3.29
C LEU A 233 15.26 -18.21 -2.40
N ALA A 234 16.36 -17.75 -2.99
CA ALA A 234 17.47 -17.14 -2.25
C ALA A 234 17.03 -15.85 -1.53
N PHE A 235 16.20 -15.01 -2.16
CA PHE A 235 15.59 -13.87 -1.49
C PHE A 235 14.72 -14.30 -0.31
N VAL A 236 13.85 -15.30 -0.48
CA VAL A 236 12.99 -15.83 0.59
C VAL A 236 13.82 -16.31 1.80
N GLU A 237 14.98 -16.91 1.57
CA GLU A 237 15.90 -17.31 2.66
C GLU A 237 16.44 -16.10 3.46
N VAL A 238 16.65 -14.96 2.81
CA VAL A 238 17.05 -13.70 3.47
C VAL A 238 15.87 -13.08 4.23
N LEU A 239 14.66 -13.19 3.69
CA LEU A 239 13.44 -12.58 4.25
C LEU A 239 12.95 -13.32 5.52
N ILE A 240 12.90 -14.66 5.52
CA ILE A 240 12.27 -15.46 6.59
C ILE A 240 12.75 -15.09 8.00
N PRO A 241 14.05 -14.86 8.26
CA PRO A 241 14.53 -14.54 9.61
C PRO A 241 13.90 -13.28 10.21
N VAL A 242 13.57 -12.29 9.38
CA VAL A 242 13.04 -10.98 9.81
C VAL A 242 11.53 -10.82 9.62
N LEU A 243 10.91 -11.70 8.86
CA LEU A 243 9.49 -11.64 8.52
C LEU A 243 8.61 -12.10 9.69
N ASP A 244 7.62 -11.28 10.09
CA ASP A 244 6.51 -11.69 10.95
C ASP A 244 5.38 -12.29 10.09
N LYS A 245 4.94 -11.55 9.05
CA LYS A 245 3.85 -11.97 8.17
C LYS A 245 4.04 -11.46 6.75
N ALA A 246 3.70 -12.30 5.77
CA ALA A 246 3.50 -11.90 4.38
C ALA A 246 2.03 -12.03 4.01
N ARG A 247 1.55 -11.10 3.17
CA ARG A 247 0.26 -11.21 2.46
C ARG A 247 0.54 -11.09 0.98
N VAL A 248 -0.10 -11.94 0.19
CA VAL A 248 0.09 -11.99 -1.26
C VAL A 248 -1.25 -12.09 -1.95
N LEU A 249 -1.47 -11.20 -2.91
CA LEU A 249 -2.64 -11.19 -3.77
C LEU A 249 -2.19 -10.99 -5.22
N ASP A 250 -2.75 -11.78 -6.12
CA ASP A 250 -2.50 -11.63 -7.55
C ASP A 250 -3.81 -11.29 -8.25
N TYR A 251 -3.75 -10.47 -9.28
CA TYR A 251 -4.94 -10.14 -10.06
C TYR A 251 -4.60 -9.70 -11.48
N TRP A 252 -5.47 -10.02 -12.43
CA TRP A 252 -5.44 -9.41 -13.75
C TRP A 252 -6.00 -8.00 -13.67
N ALA A 253 -5.17 -7.01 -14.02
CA ALA A 253 -5.57 -5.61 -13.98
C ALA A 253 -6.66 -5.30 -15.02
N GLN A 254 -7.76 -4.71 -14.55
CA GLN A 254 -8.88 -4.20 -15.33
C GLN A 254 -8.97 -2.67 -15.09
N LYS A 255 -9.42 -1.92 -16.08
CA LYS A 255 -9.62 -0.46 -16.00
C LYS A 255 -11.09 -0.11 -15.82
#